data_94da3003696c1446581ff301869980c8
#
_entry.id   94da3003696c1446581ff301869980c8
#
_cell.length_a   1.000
_cell.length_b   1.000
_cell.length_c   1.000
_cell.angle_alpha   90.00
_cell.angle_beta   90.00
_cell.angle_gamma   90.00
#
_symmetry.space_group_name_H-M   'P 1'
#
loop_
_entity.id
_entity.type
_entity.pdbx_description
1 polymer ?
#
loop_
_entity_poly.entity_id
_entity_poly.type
_entity_poly.pdbx_seq_one_letter_code
_entity_poly.pdbx_strand_id
1 'polypeptide(L)'
;IALGLFIGGLSSTFGVGGGFLLVPVLSLAFGVPAHVAKACSLAQMVPTSSFGLYGHFKRRNVVPRVAIIFVLGAAGGIEFGAYRTELLENEELVFHMLGTQISQGEVYLLIGLSVVFLFQGSFLIYETHRIPRKENGEPGTRFTGLLRLKTIPPLFRPKDDSFAPFPYINLMVLGFFAGIAIGFLGLGGGFVAVPILVYLVGLDTRKAVGTSLFLVLLAALWGTYRHTAAGRLNVDWGITLSIVLGSFIGAQLGVRINSVVKPANIRRYFGYIILSMSFLVWVGFLLKHLLS
;
A
#
# COMPACT_ATOMS: atom_id res chain seq x y z
N ILE A 1 -19.26 9.36 0.73
CA ILE A 1 -19.75 7.95 0.73
C ILE A 1 -19.35 7.27 -0.58
N ALA A 2 -19.64 7.79 -1.78
CA ALA A 2 -19.28 7.16 -3.05
C ALA A 2 -17.76 6.90 -3.17
N LEU A 3 -16.93 7.89 -2.81
CA LEU A 3 -15.47 7.74 -2.75
C LEU A 3 -15.05 6.62 -1.78
N GLY A 4 -15.69 6.54 -0.61
CA GLY A 4 -15.45 5.48 0.36
C GLY A 4 -15.77 4.10 -0.19
N LEU A 5 -16.92 3.94 -0.87
CA LEU A 5 -17.32 2.68 -1.50
C LEU A 5 -16.26 2.24 -2.54
N PHE A 6 -15.79 3.15 -3.37
CA PHE A 6 -14.76 2.87 -4.36
C PHE A 6 -13.43 2.48 -3.69
N ILE A 7 -12.97 3.28 -2.72
CA ILE A 7 -11.71 3.02 -1.99
C ILE A 7 -11.77 1.70 -1.21
N GLY A 8 -12.87 1.43 -0.49
CA GLY A 8 -13.07 0.18 0.24
C GLY A 8 -13.07 -1.05 -0.68
N GLY A 9 -13.73 -0.92 -1.84
CA GLY A 9 -13.75 -1.94 -2.87
C GLY A 9 -12.36 -2.25 -3.41
N LEU A 10 -11.61 -1.23 -3.81
CA LEU A 10 -10.24 -1.38 -4.28
C LEU A 10 -9.31 -1.92 -3.18
N SER A 11 -9.40 -1.35 -1.98
CA SER A 11 -8.60 -1.78 -0.83
C SER A 11 -8.73 -3.28 -0.58
N SER A 12 -9.95 -3.80 -0.52
CA SER A 12 -10.21 -5.20 -0.22
C SER A 12 -10.00 -6.13 -1.42
N THR A 13 -10.09 -5.62 -2.65
CA THR A 13 -9.80 -6.42 -3.86
C THR A 13 -8.29 -6.61 -4.04
N PHE A 14 -7.49 -5.57 -3.79
CA PHE A 14 -6.05 -5.54 -4.09
C PHE A 14 -5.16 -5.59 -2.85
N GLY A 15 -5.72 -5.46 -1.64
CA GLY A 15 -4.95 -5.52 -0.40
C GLY A 15 -4.17 -4.26 -0.04
N VAL A 16 -4.59 -3.10 -0.51
CA VAL A 16 -3.77 -1.87 -0.47
C VAL A 16 -4.07 -0.95 0.71
N GLY A 17 -5.24 -1.10 1.34
CA GLY A 17 -5.64 -0.25 2.47
C GLY A 17 -6.25 1.10 2.10
N GLY A 18 -6.23 1.49 0.81
CA GLY A 18 -6.91 2.69 0.28
C GLY A 18 -6.18 4.02 0.46
N GLY A 19 -5.17 4.10 1.31
CA GLY A 19 -4.46 5.36 1.60
C GLY A 19 -3.76 5.97 0.39
N PHE A 20 -3.21 5.15 -0.49
CA PHE A 20 -2.50 5.59 -1.70
C PHE A 20 -3.40 6.37 -2.68
N LEU A 21 -4.70 6.12 -2.65
CA LEU A 21 -5.70 6.82 -3.45
C LEU A 21 -6.28 8.03 -2.72
N LEU A 22 -6.53 7.88 -1.43
CA LEU A 22 -7.26 8.89 -0.68
C LEU A 22 -6.48 10.19 -0.55
N VAL A 23 -5.19 10.12 -0.26
CA VAL A 23 -4.35 11.33 -0.09
C VAL A 23 -4.32 12.18 -1.36
N PRO A 24 -3.95 11.64 -2.54
CA PRO A 24 -4.00 12.43 -3.78
C PRO A 24 -5.40 12.96 -4.11
N VAL A 25 -6.43 12.14 -3.96
CA VAL A 25 -7.80 12.56 -4.28
C VAL A 25 -8.28 13.68 -3.37
N LEU A 26 -8.06 13.59 -2.04
CA LEU A 26 -8.45 14.66 -1.13
C LEU A 26 -7.67 15.94 -1.38
N SER A 27 -6.35 15.84 -1.62
CA SER A 27 -5.53 17.03 -1.81
C SER A 27 -5.74 17.69 -3.16
N LEU A 28 -5.83 16.91 -4.26
CA LEU A 28 -5.88 17.45 -5.61
C LEU A 28 -7.31 17.75 -6.07
N ALA A 29 -8.28 16.87 -5.76
CA ALA A 29 -9.65 17.04 -6.23
C ALA A 29 -10.53 17.84 -5.26
N PHE A 30 -10.26 17.78 -3.94
CA PHE A 30 -11.07 18.45 -2.92
C PHE A 30 -10.34 19.62 -2.25
N GLY A 31 -9.08 19.90 -2.62
CA GLY A 31 -8.30 21.02 -2.06
C GLY A 31 -7.98 20.87 -0.57
N VAL A 32 -8.09 19.67 0.00
CA VAL A 32 -7.79 19.40 1.41
C VAL A 32 -6.28 19.50 1.64
N PRO A 33 -5.80 20.24 2.67
CA PRO A 33 -4.38 20.31 2.98
C PRO A 33 -3.76 18.91 3.15
N ALA A 34 -2.55 18.71 2.61
CA ALA A 34 -1.91 17.40 2.54
C ALA A 34 -1.75 16.72 3.92
N HIS A 35 -1.46 17.49 4.97
CA HIS A 35 -1.36 16.96 6.34
C HIS A 35 -2.70 16.46 6.87
N VAL A 36 -3.82 17.15 6.58
CA VAL A 36 -5.18 16.71 6.93
C VAL A 36 -5.57 15.48 6.11
N ALA A 37 -5.28 15.48 4.80
CA ALA A 37 -5.54 14.33 3.93
C ALA A 37 -4.79 13.08 4.39
N LYS A 38 -3.52 13.21 4.80
CA LYS A 38 -2.73 12.10 5.38
C LYS A 38 -3.36 11.60 6.69
N ALA A 39 -3.78 12.50 7.59
CA ALA A 39 -4.42 12.14 8.86
C ALA A 39 -5.76 11.42 8.66
N CYS A 40 -6.64 11.94 7.78
CA CYS A 40 -7.89 11.30 7.39
C CYS A 40 -7.66 9.93 6.75
N SER A 41 -6.61 9.81 5.92
CA SER A 41 -6.23 8.55 5.29
C SER A 41 -5.83 7.50 6.31
N LEU A 42 -4.96 7.82 7.26
CA LEU A 42 -4.55 6.91 8.33
C LEU A 42 -5.74 6.48 9.18
N ALA A 43 -6.57 7.42 9.61
CA ALA A 43 -7.72 7.15 10.45
C ALA A 43 -8.75 6.25 9.75
N GLN A 44 -9.04 6.47 8.45
CA GLN A 44 -9.99 5.63 7.69
C GLN A 44 -9.42 4.25 7.35
N MET A 45 -8.07 4.13 7.21
CA MET A 45 -7.45 2.85 6.87
C MET A 45 -7.67 1.79 7.95
N VAL A 46 -7.75 2.17 9.22
CA VAL A 46 -8.01 1.23 10.33
C VAL A 46 -9.33 0.49 10.14
N PRO A 47 -10.50 1.15 10.08
CA PRO A 47 -11.77 0.45 9.86
C PRO A 47 -11.85 -0.21 8.47
N THR A 48 -11.38 0.44 7.41
CA THR A 48 -11.44 -0.11 6.05
C THR A 48 -10.66 -1.41 5.92
N SER A 49 -9.42 -1.44 6.44
CA SER A 49 -8.61 -2.67 6.44
C SER A 49 -9.21 -3.75 7.33
N SER A 50 -9.81 -3.38 8.46
CA SER A 50 -10.51 -4.33 9.34
C SER A 50 -11.70 -5.00 8.63
N PHE A 51 -12.50 -4.23 7.88
CA PHE A 51 -13.63 -4.77 7.12
C PHE A 51 -13.19 -5.73 6.03
N GLY A 52 -12.16 -5.35 5.26
CA GLY A 52 -11.59 -6.21 4.23
C GLY A 52 -10.94 -7.46 4.82
N LEU A 53 -10.15 -7.29 5.88
CA LEU A 53 -9.48 -8.37 6.58
C LEU A 53 -10.47 -9.40 7.12
N TYR A 54 -11.57 -8.97 7.72
CA TYR A 54 -12.62 -9.87 8.21
C TYR A 54 -13.15 -10.77 7.08
N GLY A 55 -13.43 -10.21 5.90
CA GLY A 55 -13.88 -10.98 4.76
C GLY A 55 -12.84 -11.96 4.24
N HIS A 56 -11.57 -11.57 4.18
CA HIS A 56 -10.46 -12.44 3.77
C HIS A 56 -10.15 -13.51 4.83
N PHE A 57 -10.28 -13.18 6.11
CA PHE A 57 -10.07 -14.13 7.21
C PHE A 57 -11.08 -15.27 7.16
N LYS A 58 -12.36 -14.97 6.96
CA LYS A 58 -13.40 -15.99 6.74
C LYS A 58 -13.11 -16.93 5.58
N ARG A 59 -12.40 -16.45 4.56
CA ARG A 59 -12.03 -17.23 3.37
C ARG A 59 -10.66 -17.92 3.49
N ARG A 60 -10.03 -17.89 4.67
CA ARG A 60 -8.69 -18.44 4.94
C ARG A 60 -7.59 -17.87 4.03
N ASN A 61 -7.75 -16.62 3.59
CA ASN A 61 -6.80 -15.90 2.74
C ASN A 61 -5.80 -15.06 3.53
N VAL A 62 -5.61 -15.30 4.82
CA VAL A 62 -4.70 -14.53 5.67
C VAL A 62 -3.66 -15.46 6.28
N VAL A 63 -2.39 -15.07 6.25
CA VAL A 63 -1.29 -15.76 6.92
C VAL A 63 -0.73 -14.85 8.02
N PRO A 64 -1.31 -14.86 9.25
CA PRO A 64 -1.02 -13.87 10.28
C PRO A 64 0.46 -13.84 10.69
N ARG A 65 1.12 -15.01 10.73
CA ARG A 65 2.54 -15.12 11.10
C ARG A 65 3.46 -14.38 10.14
N VAL A 66 3.18 -14.48 8.82
CA VAL A 66 3.93 -13.74 7.79
C VAL A 66 3.72 -12.24 7.99
N ALA A 67 2.48 -11.81 8.24
CA ALA A 67 2.16 -10.42 8.48
C ALA A 67 2.91 -9.86 9.71
N ILE A 68 2.86 -10.55 10.84
CA ILE A 68 3.50 -10.10 12.08
C ILE A 68 5.02 -9.94 11.90
N ILE A 69 5.68 -10.95 11.31
CA ILE A 69 7.14 -10.91 11.12
C ILE A 69 7.52 -9.78 10.16
N PHE A 70 6.75 -9.61 9.07
CA PHE A 70 6.97 -8.53 8.12
C PHE A 70 6.78 -7.16 8.79
N VAL A 71 5.74 -6.97 9.61
CA VAL A 71 5.49 -5.71 10.34
C VAL A 71 6.60 -5.41 11.34
N LEU A 72 7.14 -6.40 12.03
CA LEU A 72 8.28 -6.19 12.93
C LEU A 72 9.49 -5.60 12.19
N GLY A 73 9.76 -6.09 10.99
CA GLY A 73 10.77 -5.48 10.11
C GLY A 73 10.35 -4.09 9.62
N ALA A 74 9.10 -3.96 9.18
CA ALA A 74 8.57 -2.72 8.60
C ALA A 74 8.52 -1.57 9.63
N ALA A 75 8.30 -1.84 10.91
CA ALA A 75 8.25 -0.82 11.95
C ALA A 75 9.52 0.04 11.97
N GLY A 76 10.70 -0.58 11.98
CA GLY A 76 11.98 0.15 11.91
C GLY A 76 12.16 0.92 10.60
N GLY A 77 11.73 0.33 9.48
CA GLY A 77 11.76 0.99 8.17
C GLY A 77 10.82 2.20 8.08
N ILE A 78 9.61 2.09 8.62
CA ILE A 78 8.63 3.19 8.66
C ILE A 78 9.19 4.38 9.45
N GLU A 79 9.78 4.14 10.62
CA GLU A 79 10.40 5.19 11.42
C GLU A 79 11.54 5.87 10.67
N PHE A 80 12.42 5.09 10.05
CA PHE A 80 13.52 5.64 9.25
C PHE A 80 13.02 6.46 8.05
N GLY A 81 12.03 5.93 7.31
CA GLY A 81 11.43 6.63 6.16
C GLY A 81 10.72 7.93 6.58
N ALA A 82 9.93 7.89 7.64
CA ALA A 82 9.22 9.07 8.17
C ALA A 82 10.20 10.15 8.67
N TYR A 83 11.26 9.75 9.37
CA TYR A 83 12.32 10.66 9.82
C TYR A 83 13.00 11.38 8.64
N ARG A 84 13.32 10.64 7.57
CA ARG A 84 13.91 11.23 6.35
C ARG A 84 12.98 12.21 5.66
N THR A 85 11.67 11.92 5.62
CA THR A 85 10.66 12.85 5.08
C THR A 85 10.58 14.12 5.91
N GLU A 86 10.59 14.01 7.24
CA GLU A 86 10.54 15.16 8.14
C GLU A 86 11.78 16.07 7.98
N LEU A 87 12.96 15.50 7.77
CA LEU A 87 14.17 16.26 7.46
C LEU A 87 14.05 17.04 6.15
N LEU A 88 13.49 16.41 5.10
CA LEU A 88 13.31 17.03 3.79
C LEU A 88 12.20 18.11 3.79
N GLU A 89 11.18 17.95 4.62
CA GLU A 89 10.11 18.96 4.79
C GLU A 89 10.57 20.19 5.57
N ASN A 90 11.60 20.05 6.44
CA ASN A 90 12.16 21.15 7.24
C ASN A 90 13.25 21.95 6.51
N GLU A 91 13.75 21.49 5.38
CA GLU A 91 14.67 22.27 4.56
C GLU A 91 13.90 23.37 3.80
N GLU A 92 14.21 24.63 4.07
CA GLU A 92 13.57 25.83 3.49
C GLU A 92 13.90 26.04 1.99
N LEU A 93 14.43 25.05 1.29
CA LEU A 93 14.68 25.14 -0.14
C LEU A 93 13.35 25.12 -0.91
N VAL A 94 13.03 26.28 -1.45
CA VAL A 94 11.82 26.49 -2.28
C VAL A 94 12.22 26.51 -3.75
N PHE A 95 11.62 25.62 -4.53
CA PHE A 95 11.78 25.66 -5.99
C PHE A 95 10.76 26.64 -6.59
N HIS A 96 11.26 27.61 -7.37
CA HIS A 96 10.40 28.43 -8.21
C HIS A 96 10.12 27.72 -9.52
N MET A 97 8.97 27.10 -9.64
CA MET A 97 8.54 26.42 -10.85
C MET A 97 7.17 26.95 -11.27
N LEU A 98 7.05 27.41 -12.52
CA LEU A 98 5.80 27.95 -13.07
C LEU A 98 5.21 29.15 -12.30
N GLY A 99 6.07 29.95 -11.63
CA GLY A 99 5.61 31.14 -10.89
C GLY A 99 5.11 30.88 -9.46
N THR A 100 5.06 29.63 -9.02
CA THR A 100 4.67 29.25 -7.66
C THR A 100 5.84 28.72 -6.85
N GLN A 101 5.78 28.94 -5.51
CA GLN A 101 6.75 28.41 -4.56
C GLN A 101 6.35 26.99 -4.16
N ILE A 102 7.19 26.01 -4.49
CA ILE A 102 6.95 24.60 -4.20
C ILE A 102 7.99 24.15 -3.18
N SER A 103 7.57 23.52 -2.08
CA SER A 103 8.51 22.97 -1.11
C SER A 103 9.29 21.80 -1.71
N GLN A 104 10.57 21.71 -1.38
CA GLN A 104 11.44 20.62 -1.82
C GLN A 104 10.86 19.24 -1.43
N GLY A 105 10.28 19.12 -0.23
CA GLY A 105 9.64 17.89 0.24
C GLY A 105 8.47 17.46 -0.64
N GLU A 106 7.64 18.39 -1.13
CA GLU A 106 6.52 18.09 -2.04
C GLU A 106 7.02 17.54 -3.39
N VAL A 107 8.08 18.12 -3.93
CA VAL A 107 8.70 17.66 -5.20
C VAL A 107 9.29 16.25 -5.05
N TYR A 108 10.07 16.00 -4.00
CA TYR A 108 10.65 14.66 -3.75
C TYR A 108 9.58 13.60 -3.52
N LEU A 109 8.51 13.93 -2.81
CA LEU A 109 7.40 13.02 -2.57
C LEU A 109 6.67 12.68 -3.87
N LEU A 110 6.40 13.66 -4.73
CA LEU A 110 5.76 13.46 -6.03
C LEU A 110 6.61 12.61 -6.97
N ILE A 111 7.92 12.91 -7.06
CA ILE A 111 8.85 12.14 -7.88
C ILE A 111 8.96 10.71 -7.34
N GLY A 112 9.15 10.55 -6.04
CA GLY A 112 9.24 9.24 -5.40
C GLY A 112 8.00 8.38 -5.63
N LEU A 113 6.81 8.96 -5.44
CA LEU A 113 5.53 8.31 -5.74
C LEU A 113 5.42 7.88 -7.19
N SER A 114 5.73 8.80 -8.10
CA SER A 114 5.61 8.53 -9.53
C SER A 114 6.55 7.42 -9.98
N VAL A 115 7.81 7.45 -9.53
CA VAL A 115 8.79 6.41 -9.85
C VAL A 115 8.34 5.05 -9.33
N VAL A 116 7.87 4.98 -8.07
CA VAL A 116 7.38 3.72 -7.49
C VAL A 116 6.14 3.23 -8.22
N PHE A 117 5.19 4.10 -8.52
CA PHE A 117 3.96 3.72 -9.22
C PHE A 117 4.22 3.31 -10.67
N LEU A 118 5.09 4.01 -11.41
CA LEU A 118 5.49 3.65 -12.76
C LEU A 118 6.19 2.29 -12.78
N PHE A 119 7.18 2.10 -11.91
CA PHE A 119 7.93 0.85 -11.83
C PHE A 119 7.01 -0.32 -11.47
N GLN A 120 6.22 -0.19 -10.39
CA GLN A 120 5.37 -1.26 -9.90
C GLN A 120 4.22 -1.57 -10.87
N GLY A 121 3.54 -0.56 -11.40
CA GLY A 121 2.46 -0.75 -12.35
C GLY A 121 2.94 -1.40 -13.64
N SER A 122 4.05 -0.92 -14.20
CA SER A 122 4.68 -1.51 -15.39
C SER A 122 5.14 -2.95 -15.14
N PHE A 123 5.75 -3.23 -13.99
CA PHE A 123 6.17 -4.56 -13.61
C PHE A 123 4.99 -5.54 -13.53
N LEU A 124 3.88 -5.15 -12.88
CA LEU A 124 2.69 -5.98 -12.74
C LEU A 124 2.05 -6.31 -14.10
N ILE A 125 2.00 -5.34 -15.01
CA ILE A 125 1.47 -5.55 -16.35
C ILE A 125 2.41 -6.43 -17.17
N TYR A 126 3.71 -6.14 -17.17
CA TYR A 126 4.72 -6.94 -17.86
C TYR A 126 4.70 -8.41 -17.40
N GLU A 127 4.68 -8.63 -16.09
CA GLU A 127 4.60 -9.96 -15.49
C GLU A 127 3.37 -10.72 -15.98
N THR A 128 2.21 -10.08 -15.94
CA THR A 128 0.95 -10.72 -16.34
C THR A 128 0.91 -11.10 -17.82
N HIS A 129 1.69 -10.46 -18.67
CA HIS A 129 1.75 -10.74 -20.10
C HIS A 129 2.89 -11.68 -20.53
N ARG A 130 4.02 -11.64 -19.82
CA ARG A 130 5.27 -12.27 -20.27
C ARG A 130 5.72 -13.47 -19.44
N ILE A 131 5.34 -13.56 -18.17
CA ILE A 131 5.81 -14.65 -17.30
C ILE A 131 4.86 -15.87 -17.40
N PRO A 132 5.40 -17.08 -17.62
CA PRO A 132 4.62 -18.30 -17.61
C PRO A 132 3.86 -18.47 -16.30
N ARG A 133 2.63 -18.96 -16.37
CA ARG A 133 1.71 -19.13 -15.23
C ARG A 133 1.55 -20.59 -14.91
N LYS A 134 1.25 -20.87 -13.64
CA LYS A 134 0.71 -22.16 -13.21
C LYS A 134 -0.73 -22.30 -13.71
N GLU A 135 -1.28 -23.51 -13.71
CA GLU A 135 -2.67 -23.79 -14.12
C GLU A 135 -3.71 -22.94 -13.37
N ASN A 136 -3.44 -22.61 -12.12
CA ASN A 136 -4.31 -21.75 -11.28
C ASN A 136 -4.18 -20.24 -11.56
N GLY A 137 -3.38 -19.82 -12.56
CA GLY A 137 -3.15 -18.42 -12.92
C GLY A 137 -2.18 -17.67 -12.03
N GLU A 138 -1.51 -18.32 -11.08
CA GLU A 138 -0.45 -17.74 -10.25
C GLU A 138 0.87 -17.65 -11.03
N PRO A 139 1.76 -16.68 -10.66
CA PRO A 139 3.05 -16.53 -11.34
C PRO A 139 3.92 -17.78 -11.16
N GLY A 140 4.59 -18.18 -12.21
CA GLY A 140 5.64 -19.20 -12.12
C GLY A 140 6.79 -18.71 -11.23
N THR A 141 7.35 -19.60 -10.41
CA THR A 141 8.24 -19.32 -9.27
C THR A 141 9.64 -18.77 -9.63
N ARG A 142 9.83 -18.08 -10.74
CA ARG A 142 11.18 -17.62 -11.15
C ARG A 142 11.85 -16.64 -10.19
N PHE A 143 11.09 -15.79 -9.48
CA PHE A 143 11.65 -14.81 -8.54
C PHE A 143 11.81 -15.32 -7.11
N THR A 144 11.05 -16.31 -6.69
CA THR A 144 11.15 -16.90 -5.35
C THR A 144 12.48 -17.64 -5.11
N GLY A 145 13.21 -18.00 -6.19
CA GLY A 145 14.51 -18.65 -6.09
C GLY A 145 15.65 -17.74 -5.66
N LEU A 146 15.62 -16.46 -6.03
CA LEU A 146 16.71 -15.51 -5.75
C LEU A 146 16.92 -15.22 -4.26
N LEU A 147 15.83 -15.16 -3.48
CA LEU A 147 15.89 -14.90 -2.03
C LEU A 147 15.99 -16.17 -1.18
N ARG A 148 15.87 -17.35 -1.80
CA ARG A 148 16.10 -18.65 -1.15
C ARG A 148 17.59 -19.04 -1.07
N LEU A 149 18.48 -18.29 -1.70
CA LEU A 149 19.90 -18.62 -1.87
C LEU A 149 20.71 -18.69 -0.55
N LYS A 150 20.16 -18.26 0.58
CA LYS A 150 20.74 -18.54 1.90
C LYS A 150 19.63 -19.00 2.86
N THR A 151 19.52 -20.30 3.03
CA THR A 151 18.73 -20.95 4.10
C THR A 151 19.38 -20.67 5.46
N ILE A 152 19.21 -19.47 5.97
CA ILE A 152 19.63 -19.12 7.33
C ILE A 152 18.50 -19.53 8.29
N PRO A 153 18.70 -20.51 9.17
CA PRO A 153 17.71 -20.83 10.20
C PRO A 153 17.54 -19.62 11.16
N PRO A 154 16.34 -19.42 11.75
CA PRO A 154 15.15 -20.26 11.71
C PRO A 154 14.30 -20.06 10.45
N LEU A 155 13.74 -21.17 9.94
CA LEU A 155 12.90 -21.21 8.74
C LEU A 155 11.42 -21.21 9.14
N PHE A 156 10.65 -20.31 8.52
CA PHE A 156 9.20 -20.38 8.56
C PHE A 156 8.72 -21.51 7.67
N ARG A 157 8.05 -22.51 8.25
CA ARG A 157 7.39 -23.58 7.52
C ARG A 157 5.87 -23.37 7.61
N PRO A 158 5.18 -23.19 6.48
CA PRO A 158 3.71 -23.13 6.51
C PRO A 158 3.14 -24.47 6.93
N LYS A 159 2.03 -24.47 7.68
CA LYS A 159 1.37 -25.72 8.11
C LYS A 159 0.74 -26.49 6.94
N ASP A 160 0.43 -25.81 5.84
CA ASP A 160 -0.41 -26.33 4.74
C ASP A 160 0.37 -26.47 3.43
N ASP A 161 1.72 -26.51 3.44
CA ASP A 161 2.59 -26.55 2.25
C ASP A 161 2.22 -25.52 1.15
N SER A 162 1.50 -24.48 1.52
CA SER A 162 0.94 -23.50 0.60
C SER A 162 2.01 -22.62 -0.08
N PHE A 163 3.22 -22.56 0.47
CA PHE A 163 4.42 -21.98 -0.13
C PHE A 163 5.66 -22.61 0.53
N ALA A 164 6.81 -22.51 -0.14
CA ALA A 164 8.02 -23.13 0.37
C ALA A 164 8.57 -22.43 1.61
N PRO A 165 9.34 -23.13 2.46
CA PRO A 165 9.96 -22.57 3.65
C PRO A 165 10.74 -21.30 3.35
N PHE A 166 10.60 -20.28 4.19
CA PHE A 166 11.21 -18.97 4.02
C PHE A 166 11.92 -18.51 5.31
N PRO A 167 13.16 -17.98 5.27
CA PRO A 167 13.85 -17.49 6.45
C PRO A 167 13.14 -16.30 7.10
N TYR A 168 12.93 -16.32 8.40
CA TYR A 168 12.34 -15.21 9.16
C TYR A 168 13.09 -13.89 8.94
N ILE A 169 14.43 -13.96 8.93
CA ILE A 169 15.30 -12.80 8.75
C ILE A 169 15.04 -12.13 7.39
N ASN A 170 14.93 -12.92 6.31
CA ASN A 170 14.65 -12.37 4.99
C ASN A 170 13.30 -11.67 4.94
N LEU A 171 12.28 -12.20 5.65
CA LEU A 171 10.97 -11.58 5.74
C LEU A 171 11.01 -10.25 6.51
N MET A 172 11.79 -10.18 7.60
CA MET A 172 12.02 -8.93 8.33
C MET A 172 12.79 -7.90 7.51
N VAL A 173 13.82 -8.31 6.77
CA VAL A 173 14.59 -7.43 5.89
C VAL A 173 13.70 -6.88 4.76
N LEU A 174 12.89 -7.73 4.12
CA LEU A 174 11.91 -7.28 3.14
C LEU A 174 10.89 -6.31 3.75
N GLY A 175 10.44 -6.60 4.97
CA GLY A 175 9.58 -5.71 5.74
C GLY A 175 10.25 -4.35 5.97
N PHE A 176 11.51 -4.33 6.38
CA PHE A 176 12.26 -3.10 6.63
C PHE A 176 12.36 -2.21 5.37
N PHE A 177 12.74 -2.77 4.22
CA PHE A 177 12.80 -2.00 2.97
C PHE A 177 11.42 -1.53 2.51
N ALA A 178 10.39 -2.38 2.63
CA ALA A 178 9.02 -1.96 2.39
C ALA A 178 8.59 -0.85 3.35
N GLY A 179 8.98 -0.97 4.63
CA GLY A 179 8.73 0.02 5.66
C GLY A 179 9.33 1.38 5.34
N ILE A 180 10.56 1.44 4.81
CA ILE A 180 11.16 2.70 4.35
C ILE A 180 10.28 3.36 3.29
N ALA A 181 9.86 2.61 2.27
CA ALA A 181 8.98 3.14 1.24
C ALA A 181 7.63 3.62 1.81
N ILE A 182 7.06 2.87 2.76
CA ILE A 182 5.80 3.20 3.43
C ILE A 182 5.95 4.49 4.25
N GLY A 183 6.99 4.58 5.06
CA GLY A 183 7.25 5.75 5.92
C GLY A 183 7.55 7.00 5.11
N PHE A 184 8.36 6.87 4.05
CA PHE A 184 8.70 7.96 3.16
C PHE A 184 7.47 8.49 2.38
N LEU A 185 6.64 7.59 1.85
CA LEU A 185 5.49 7.97 1.03
C LEU A 185 4.23 8.30 1.85
N GLY A 186 4.12 7.83 3.09
CA GLY A 186 2.97 8.09 3.96
C GLY A 186 1.65 7.44 3.52
N LEU A 187 1.68 6.44 2.64
CA LEU A 187 0.50 5.93 1.92
C LEU A 187 -0.01 4.56 2.40
N GLY A 188 0.38 4.11 3.57
CA GLY A 188 -0.14 2.90 4.19
C GLY A 188 0.33 1.55 3.61
N GLY A 189 1.22 1.54 2.63
CA GLY A 189 2.09 0.44 2.26
C GLY A 189 1.55 -0.87 1.70
N GLY A 190 0.27 -1.09 1.66
CA GLY A 190 -0.30 -2.32 1.10
C GLY A 190 0.06 -2.52 -0.37
N PHE A 191 0.19 -1.43 -1.14
CA PHE A 191 0.55 -1.48 -2.54
C PHE A 191 1.98 -2.03 -2.78
N VAL A 192 2.92 -1.79 -1.86
CA VAL A 192 4.27 -2.38 -1.89
C VAL A 192 4.26 -3.81 -1.35
N ALA A 193 3.48 -4.07 -0.30
CA ALA A 193 3.46 -5.37 0.37
C ALA A 193 2.92 -6.50 -0.53
N VAL A 194 1.86 -6.27 -1.31
CA VAL A 194 1.27 -7.32 -2.15
C VAL A 194 2.27 -7.90 -3.17
N PRO A 195 2.99 -7.10 -3.98
CA PRO A 195 4.01 -7.64 -4.87
C PRO A 195 5.12 -8.39 -4.13
N ILE A 196 5.60 -7.87 -3.01
CA ILE A 196 6.62 -8.56 -2.19
C ILE A 196 6.11 -9.93 -1.75
N LEU A 197 4.89 -10.00 -1.20
CA LEU A 197 4.30 -11.25 -0.73
C LEU A 197 4.08 -12.25 -1.87
N VAL A 198 3.69 -11.80 -3.06
CA VAL A 198 3.47 -12.68 -4.23
C VAL A 198 4.80 -13.14 -4.83
N TYR A 199 5.70 -12.21 -5.16
CA TYR A 199 6.87 -12.52 -5.99
C TYR A 199 8.11 -12.93 -5.19
N LEU A 200 8.29 -12.38 -3.99
CA LEU A 200 9.48 -12.65 -3.18
C LEU A 200 9.20 -13.71 -2.11
N VAL A 201 8.04 -13.66 -1.45
CA VAL A 201 7.65 -14.66 -0.44
C VAL A 201 7.02 -15.89 -1.09
N GLY A 202 6.32 -15.72 -2.22
CA GLY A 202 5.68 -16.81 -2.98
C GLY A 202 4.29 -17.18 -2.49
N LEU A 203 3.59 -16.25 -1.84
CA LEU A 203 2.18 -16.42 -1.48
C LEU A 203 1.29 -16.38 -2.73
N ASP A 204 0.24 -17.19 -2.75
CA ASP A 204 -0.84 -17.04 -3.73
C ASP A 204 -1.42 -15.63 -3.66
N THR A 205 -1.80 -15.04 -4.79
CA THR A 205 -2.30 -13.67 -4.89
C THR A 205 -3.40 -13.35 -3.87
N ARG A 206 -4.36 -14.26 -3.67
CA ARG A 206 -5.45 -14.06 -2.70
C ARG A 206 -4.95 -14.04 -1.25
N LYS A 207 -3.99 -14.93 -0.93
CA LYS A 207 -3.36 -14.95 0.39
C LYS A 207 -2.48 -13.71 0.61
N ALA A 208 -1.79 -13.26 -0.41
CA ALA A 208 -1.00 -12.03 -0.37
C ALA A 208 -1.88 -10.81 -0.10
N VAL A 209 -3.02 -10.68 -0.79
CA VAL A 209 -4.01 -9.61 -0.59
C VAL A 209 -4.56 -9.62 0.83
N GLY A 210 -5.04 -10.76 1.32
CA GLY A 210 -5.57 -10.85 2.69
C GLY A 210 -4.51 -10.58 3.77
N THR A 211 -3.29 -11.08 3.56
CA THR A 211 -2.16 -10.88 4.47
C THR A 211 -1.72 -9.41 4.46
N SER A 212 -1.71 -8.76 3.31
CA SER A 212 -1.37 -7.35 3.20
C SER A 212 -2.38 -6.43 3.88
N LEU A 213 -3.68 -6.75 3.87
CA LEU A 213 -4.67 -6.01 4.66
C LEU A 213 -4.40 -6.08 6.17
N PHE A 214 -3.89 -7.21 6.65
CA PHE A 214 -3.46 -7.32 8.05
C PHE A 214 -2.22 -6.44 8.32
N LEU A 215 -1.25 -6.41 7.40
CA LEU A 215 -0.11 -5.50 7.45
C LEU A 215 -0.56 -4.03 7.51
N VAL A 216 -1.46 -3.65 6.61
CA VAL A 216 -1.98 -2.28 6.52
C VAL A 216 -2.72 -1.89 7.79
N LEU A 217 -3.51 -2.79 8.37
CA LEU A 217 -4.20 -2.54 9.64
C LEU A 217 -3.20 -2.23 10.76
N LEU A 218 -2.16 -3.07 10.91
CA LEU A 218 -1.14 -2.86 11.95
C LEU A 218 -0.33 -1.57 11.70
N ALA A 219 0.03 -1.30 10.44
CA ALA A 219 0.72 -0.06 10.07
C ALA A 219 -0.14 1.18 10.29
N ALA A 220 -1.45 1.12 9.98
CA ALA A 220 -2.39 2.22 10.20
C ALA A 220 -2.61 2.48 11.69
N LEU A 221 -2.74 1.44 12.51
CA LEU A 221 -2.82 1.57 13.97
C LEU A 221 -1.58 2.25 14.54
N TRP A 222 -0.40 1.79 14.11
CA TRP A 222 0.88 2.39 14.53
C TRP A 222 1.00 3.85 14.07
N GLY A 223 0.71 4.13 12.80
CA GLY A 223 0.76 5.48 12.23
C GLY A 223 -0.21 6.42 12.93
N THR A 224 -1.46 5.99 13.17
CA THR A 224 -2.46 6.78 13.90
C THR A 224 -2.00 7.07 15.32
N TYR A 225 -1.50 6.07 16.05
CA TYR A 225 -0.94 6.24 17.38
C TYR A 225 0.21 7.25 17.41
N ARG A 226 1.19 7.12 16.50
CA ARG A 226 2.33 8.05 16.39
C ARG A 226 1.90 9.49 16.14
N HIS A 227 1.00 9.71 15.18
CA HIS A 227 0.49 11.05 14.87
C HIS A 227 -0.32 11.64 16.02
N THR A 228 -1.11 10.82 16.72
CA THR A 228 -1.86 11.25 17.91
C THR A 228 -0.93 11.62 19.05
N ALA A 229 0.06 10.77 19.35
CA ALA A 229 1.03 11.00 20.41
C ALA A 229 1.89 12.26 20.18
N ALA A 230 2.15 12.59 18.90
CA ALA A 230 2.86 13.82 18.52
C ALA A 230 1.96 15.07 18.45
N GLY A 231 0.67 14.98 18.77
CA GLY A 231 -0.28 16.09 18.65
C GLY A 231 -0.54 16.55 17.21
N ARG A 232 -0.14 15.75 16.21
CA ARG A 232 -0.20 16.08 14.78
C ARG A 232 -1.40 15.46 14.05
N LEU A 233 -2.28 14.74 14.77
CA LEU A 233 -3.44 14.08 14.15
C LEU A 233 -4.58 15.08 13.94
N ASN A 234 -4.51 15.81 12.83
CA ASN A 234 -5.53 16.77 12.45
C ASN A 234 -6.55 16.09 11.50
N VAL A 235 -7.48 15.31 12.07
CA VAL A 235 -8.47 14.55 11.31
C VAL A 235 -9.74 15.35 11.14
N ASP A 236 -10.18 15.52 9.90
CA ASP A 236 -11.56 15.92 9.62
C ASP A 236 -12.48 14.69 9.76
N TRP A 237 -13.20 14.65 10.87
CA TRP A 237 -14.09 13.54 11.19
C TRP A 237 -15.31 13.45 10.26
N GLY A 238 -15.77 14.57 9.69
CA GLY A 238 -16.87 14.59 8.72
C GLY A 238 -16.50 13.85 7.43
N ILE A 239 -15.32 14.20 6.88
CA ILE A 239 -14.77 13.53 5.70
C ILE A 239 -14.48 12.05 6.02
N THR A 240 -13.78 11.79 7.11
CA THR A 240 -13.32 10.44 7.48
C THR A 240 -14.49 9.48 7.70
N LEU A 241 -15.50 9.85 8.49
CA LEU A 241 -16.67 9.00 8.75
C LEU A 241 -17.48 8.74 7.50
N SER A 242 -17.66 9.75 6.63
CA SER A 242 -18.34 9.59 5.33
C SER A 242 -17.64 8.56 4.45
N ILE A 243 -16.30 8.55 4.45
CA ILE A 243 -15.50 7.57 3.69
C ILE A 243 -15.60 6.18 4.35
N VAL A 244 -15.52 6.09 5.67
CA VAL A 244 -15.62 4.82 6.42
C VAL A 244 -16.96 4.13 6.16
N LEU A 245 -18.08 4.87 6.19
CA LEU A 245 -19.40 4.32 5.88
C LEU A 245 -19.47 3.72 4.47
N GLY A 246 -18.97 4.44 3.48
CA GLY A 246 -18.89 3.92 2.11
C GLY A 246 -17.96 2.71 2.01
N SER A 247 -16.80 2.77 2.67
CA SER A 247 -15.79 1.72 2.60
C SER A 247 -16.22 0.41 3.26
N PHE A 248 -17.13 0.43 4.22
CA PHE A 248 -17.73 -0.77 4.81
C PHE A 248 -18.43 -1.63 3.72
N ILE A 249 -19.29 -1.01 2.92
CA ILE A 249 -19.99 -1.69 1.82
C ILE A 249 -18.99 -2.06 0.73
N GLY A 250 -18.12 -1.12 0.35
CA GLY A 250 -17.09 -1.33 -0.67
C GLY A 250 -16.16 -2.49 -0.35
N ALA A 251 -15.73 -2.62 0.91
CA ALA A 251 -14.84 -3.69 1.35
C ALA A 251 -15.47 -5.09 1.18
N GLN A 252 -16.75 -5.23 1.50
CA GLN A 252 -17.46 -6.50 1.31
C GLN A 252 -17.59 -6.88 -0.17
N LEU A 253 -17.87 -5.90 -1.02
CA LEU A 253 -17.88 -6.09 -2.48
C LEU A 253 -16.49 -6.44 -3.00
N GLY A 254 -15.44 -5.76 -2.54
CA GLY A 254 -14.05 -6.03 -2.93
C GLY A 254 -13.59 -7.44 -2.60
N VAL A 255 -13.93 -7.95 -1.41
CA VAL A 255 -13.65 -9.35 -1.03
C VAL A 255 -14.37 -10.34 -1.94
N ARG A 256 -15.62 -10.05 -2.35
CA ARG A 256 -16.35 -10.89 -3.31
C ARG A 256 -15.69 -10.86 -4.68
N ILE A 257 -15.33 -9.68 -5.19
CA ILE A 257 -14.63 -9.50 -6.46
C ILE A 257 -13.31 -10.27 -6.45
N ASN A 258 -12.50 -10.14 -5.40
CA ASN A 258 -11.24 -10.88 -5.24
C ASN A 258 -11.44 -12.40 -5.31
N SER A 259 -12.56 -12.93 -4.81
CA SER A 259 -12.83 -14.36 -4.81
C SER A 259 -13.26 -14.92 -6.16
N VAL A 260 -13.89 -14.11 -7.00
CA VAL A 260 -14.43 -14.53 -8.32
C VAL A 260 -13.43 -14.26 -9.44
N VAL A 261 -12.70 -13.14 -9.37
CA VAL A 261 -11.75 -12.74 -10.41
C VAL A 261 -10.51 -13.65 -10.39
N LYS A 262 -10.00 -14.00 -11.57
CA LYS A 262 -8.76 -14.78 -11.69
C LYS A 262 -7.56 -14.02 -11.10
N PRO A 263 -6.66 -14.69 -10.35
CA PRO A 263 -5.52 -14.04 -9.71
C PRO A 263 -4.67 -13.15 -10.64
N ALA A 264 -4.42 -13.62 -11.86
CA ALA A 264 -3.69 -12.85 -12.86
C ALA A 264 -4.38 -11.54 -13.25
N ASN A 265 -5.72 -11.56 -13.36
CA ASN A 265 -6.48 -10.36 -13.68
C ASN A 265 -6.49 -9.38 -12.52
N ILE A 266 -6.52 -9.85 -11.27
CA ILE A 266 -6.37 -9.00 -10.09
C ILE A 266 -5.05 -8.22 -10.18
N ARG A 267 -3.93 -8.90 -10.43
CA ARG A 267 -2.62 -8.25 -10.55
C ARG A 267 -2.56 -7.27 -11.73
N ARG A 268 -3.11 -7.66 -12.88
CA ARG A 268 -3.14 -6.80 -14.07
C ARG A 268 -3.97 -5.54 -13.87
N TYR A 269 -5.19 -5.66 -13.33
CA TYR A 269 -6.03 -4.50 -13.03
C TYR A 269 -5.39 -3.59 -11.97
N PHE A 270 -4.75 -4.20 -10.97
CA PHE A 270 -3.98 -3.44 -9.99
C PHE A 270 -2.85 -2.65 -10.65
N GLY A 271 -2.11 -3.24 -11.60
CA GLY A 271 -1.09 -2.56 -12.38
C GLY A 271 -1.64 -1.35 -13.14
N TYR A 272 -2.78 -1.49 -13.83
CA TYR A 272 -3.41 -0.37 -14.53
C TYR A 272 -3.86 0.74 -13.58
N ILE A 273 -4.43 0.40 -12.43
CA ILE A 273 -4.84 1.39 -11.42
C ILE A 273 -3.63 2.16 -10.90
N ILE A 274 -2.54 1.48 -10.57
CA ILE A 274 -1.32 2.14 -10.09
C ILE A 274 -0.74 3.07 -11.16
N LEU A 275 -0.70 2.65 -12.44
CA LEU A 275 -0.23 3.51 -13.53
C LEU A 275 -1.13 4.73 -13.74
N SER A 276 -2.46 4.54 -13.69
CA SER A 276 -3.38 5.67 -13.79
C SER A 276 -3.23 6.65 -12.63
N MET A 277 -2.90 6.17 -11.44
CA MET A 277 -2.60 7.04 -10.30
C MET A 277 -1.31 7.84 -10.49
N SER A 278 -0.27 7.25 -11.05
CA SER A 278 0.95 7.98 -11.40
C SER A 278 0.64 9.15 -12.33
N PHE A 279 -0.16 8.91 -13.37
CA PHE A 279 -0.59 9.96 -14.30
C PHE A 279 -1.44 11.02 -13.61
N LEU A 280 -2.41 10.62 -12.78
CA LEU A 280 -3.31 11.54 -12.07
C LEU A 280 -2.55 12.45 -11.09
N VAL A 281 -1.53 11.93 -10.42
CA VAL A 281 -0.66 12.72 -9.53
C VAL A 281 0.06 13.83 -10.32
N TRP A 282 0.61 13.52 -11.51
CA TRP A 282 1.27 14.52 -12.34
C TRP A 282 0.29 15.55 -12.92
N VAL A 283 -0.85 15.11 -13.44
CA VAL A 283 -1.88 16.02 -13.96
C VAL A 283 -2.40 16.92 -12.86
N GLY A 284 -2.70 16.38 -11.68
CA GLY A 284 -3.17 17.18 -10.56
C GLY A 284 -2.12 18.19 -10.07
N PHE A 285 -0.85 17.81 -10.05
CA PHE A 285 0.24 18.72 -9.73
C PHE A 285 0.34 19.87 -10.74
N LEU A 286 0.33 19.54 -12.04
CA LEU A 286 0.39 20.56 -13.09
C LEU A 286 -0.82 21.51 -13.05
N LEU A 287 -2.03 20.97 -12.88
CA LEU A 287 -3.24 21.80 -12.79
C LEU A 287 -3.23 22.74 -11.58
N LYS A 288 -2.78 22.25 -10.43
CA LYS A 288 -2.64 23.07 -9.20
C LYS A 288 -1.74 24.28 -9.44
N HIS A 289 -0.62 24.10 -10.18
CA HIS A 289 0.38 25.14 -10.39
C HIS A 289 0.20 25.96 -11.68
N LEU A 290 -0.64 25.52 -12.61
CA LEU A 290 -0.99 26.32 -13.80
C LEU A 290 -2.23 27.20 -13.57
N LEU A 291 -3.09 26.84 -12.61
CA LEU A 291 -4.34 27.56 -12.30
C LEU A 291 -4.23 28.45 -11.06
N SER A 292 -3.13 28.37 -10.32
CA SER A 292 -2.79 29.30 -9.22
C SER A 292 -1.95 30.48 -9.71
#